data_79038f391950c83b057d65bc3433cc04
#
_entry.id   79038f391950c83b057d65bc3433cc04
#
_cell.length_a   1.000
_cell.length_b   1.000
_cell.length_c   1.000
_cell.angle_alpha   90.00
_cell.angle_beta   90.00
_cell.angle_gamma   90.00
#
_symmetry.space_group_name_H-M   'P 1'
#
loop_
_entity.id
_entity.type
_entity.pdbx_description
1 polymer ?
#
loop_
_entity_poly.entity_id
_entity_poly.type
_entity_poly.pdbx_seq_one_letter_code
_entity_poly.pdbx_strand_id
1 'polypeptide(L)'
;MDIKYSAAANHLGSSAVREILKVTQGNDIISLAGGLPGEDLFPLEAVRDAYNRVLSSDTSALQYGLTEGFTPLRDKIAERLTRQGIPVSASEMILTTGSQQAIDLLCKILLDPGDAVLVEAPTYLAALQVLGSYRADIHTINNDEQGILPDHLENQIQKLRPKLLYAVPTFNNPSGATWSKERREKVVEICRRYNVLILEDNPYGEITFEENKDLYPPSLASIDRSYGGDYCVAYTGSFSKIVAPALRTGWIIGDSNLIKTIAKAKQAADLHSSTIDQRALDELLLHFDIEQHIRVISREYYSRMKLLSAELRSQNWEGAHFLEPRGGMFLWLTLSQEINTKELLPLAVENGVAFVPGEVFYSSQPLKNKMRLNFTHTPPELIPVAVQRLEKALVQWRENQSTVRS
;
A
#
# COMPACT_ATOMS: atom_id res chain seq x y z
N MET A 1 -26.74 -27.68 8.18
CA MET A 1 -27.27 -26.80 7.10
C MET A 1 -26.15 -26.64 6.08
N ASP A 2 -26.37 -27.08 4.83
CA ASP A 2 -25.35 -26.95 3.77
C ASP A 2 -25.61 -25.64 3.02
N ILE A 3 -24.78 -24.62 3.33
CA ILE A 3 -24.92 -23.30 2.74
C ILE A 3 -24.16 -23.27 1.41
N LYS A 4 -24.86 -23.01 0.32
CA LYS A 4 -24.23 -22.82 -1.00
C LYS A 4 -23.71 -21.40 -1.12
N TYR A 5 -22.40 -21.25 -1.10
CA TYR A 5 -21.74 -19.96 -1.30
C TYR A 5 -21.72 -19.55 -2.78
N SER A 6 -21.60 -18.23 -3.03
CA SER A 6 -21.42 -17.70 -4.38
C SER A 6 -20.05 -18.10 -4.98
N ALA A 7 -19.95 -18.06 -6.31
CA ALA A 7 -18.67 -18.29 -6.98
C ALA A 7 -17.59 -17.28 -6.51
N ALA A 8 -17.98 -16.03 -6.24
CA ALA A 8 -17.06 -15.03 -5.69
C ALA A 8 -16.54 -15.43 -4.30
N ALA A 9 -17.39 -15.93 -3.41
CA ALA A 9 -16.98 -16.36 -2.07
C ALA A 9 -15.93 -17.51 -2.11
N ASN A 10 -16.01 -18.39 -3.09
CA ASN A 10 -15.06 -19.48 -3.26
C ASN A 10 -13.67 -19.02 -3.73
N HIS A 11 -13.54 -17.78 -4.22
CA HIS A 11 -12.27 -17.16 -4.60
C HIS A 11 -11.68 -16.28 -3.48
N LEU A 12 -12.39 -16.11 -2.35
CA LEU A 12 -11.86 -15.38 -1.21
C LEU A 12 -10.84 -16.25 -0.47
N GLY A 13 -9.57 -15.89 -0.58
CA GLY A 13 -8.49 -16.49 0.22
C GLY A 13 -8.28 -15.76 1.54
N SER A 14 -7.77 -16.47 2.57
CA SER A 14 -7.26 -15.79 3.77
C SER A 14 -6.02 -14.96 3.43
N SER A 15 -5.86 -13.82 4.11
CA SER A 15 -4.65 -13.01 3.93
C SER A 15 -3.45 -13.70 4.58
N ALA A 16 -2.43 -14.07 3.79
CA ALA A 16 -1.18 -14.65 4.29
C ALA A 16 -0.54 -13.75 5.38
N VAL A 17 -0.59 -12.43 5.21
CA VAL A 17 -0.08 -11.48 6.21
C VAL A 17 -0.89 -11.58 7.51
N ARG A 18 -2.22 -11.72 7.45
CA ARG A 18 -3.05 -11.89 8.66
C ARG A 18 -2.76 -13.20 9.38
N GLU A 19 -2.53 -14.29 8.67
CA GLU A 19 -2.17 -15.56 9.29
C GLU A 19 -0.81 -15.45 10.01
N ILE A 20 0.17 -14.80 9.40
CA ILE A 20 1.47 -14.52 10.04
C ILE A 20 1.28 -13.63 11.28
N LEU A 21 0.47 -12.57 11.19
CA LEU A 21 0.22 -11.68 12.33
C LEU A 21 -0.51 -12.39 13.48
N LYS A 22 -1.39 -13.36 13.21
CA LYS A 22 -2.01 -14.18 14.27
C LYS A 22 -0.98 -15.01 15.03
N VAL A 23 -0.02 -15.60 14.31
CA VAL A 23 1.04 -16.41 14.94
C VAL A 23 1.98 -15.54 15.78
N THR A 24 2.15 -14.26 15.42
CA THR A 24 3.00 -13.33 16.17
C THR A 24 2.31 -12.69 17.38
N GLN A 25 0.98 -12.82 17.51
CA GLN A 25 0.25 -12.30 18.67
C GLN A 25 0.49 -13.17 19.93
N GLY A 26 0.98 -12.57 21.00
CA GLY A 26 1.12 -13.23 22.31
C GLY A 26 2.39 -14.06 22.51
N ASN A 27 3.29 -14.13 21.52
CA ASN A 27 4.59 -14.78 21.62
C ASN A 27 5.71 -13.71 21.63
N ASP A 28 6.90 -14.06 22.15
CA ASP A 28 8.11 -13.21 22.11
C ASP A 28 8.73 -13.18 20.68
N ILE A 29 7.89 -12.86 19.68
CA ILE A 29 8.26 -12.83 18.26
C ILE A 29 8.38 -11.37 17.82
N ILE A 30 9.57 -11.00 17.34
CA ILE A 30 9.81 -9.70 16.72
C ILE A 30 9.25 -9.74 15.30
N SER A 31 8.24 -8.89 15.03
CA SER A 31 7.53 -8.93 13.75
C SER A 31 8.04 -7.88 12.76
N LEU A 32 8.81 -8.32 11.78
CA LEU A 32 9.12 -7.54 10.57
C LEU A 32 8.08 -7.80 9.44
N ALA A 33 6.97 -8.48 9.75
CA ALA A 33 5.99 -8.93 8.75
C ALA A 33 4.89 -7.90 8.47
N GLY A 34 4.38 -7.23 9.50
CA GLY A 34 3.22 -6.34 9.39
C GLY A 34 3.49 -5.12 8.52
N GLY A 35 2.48 -4.65 7.78
CA GLY A 35 2.50 -3.32 7.16
C GLY A 35 2.05 -2.24 8.14
N LEU A 36 2.58 -2.28 9.37
CA LEU A 36 2.15 -1.44 10.48
C LEU A 36 3.09 -0.24 10.65
N PRO A 37 2.57 0.98 10.80
CA PRO A 37 3.36 2.14 11.23
C PRO A 37 3.85 1.96 12.69
N GLY A 38 4.84 2.73 13.09
CA GLY A 38 5.33 2.78 14.48
C GLY A 38 4.27 3.37 15.41
N GLU A 39 3.82 2.61 16.40
CA GLU A 39 2.80 3.07 17.36
C GLU A 39 3.31 4.20 18.25
N ASP A 40 4.60 4.23 18.53
CA ASP A 40 5.32 5.26 19.27
C ASP A 40 5.29 6.65 18.58
N LEU A 41 4.93 6.67 17.31
CA LEU A 41 4.85 7.89 16.50
C LEU A 41 3.40 8.35 16.26
N PHE A 42 2.39 7.69 16.81
CA PHE A 42 1.02 8.16 16.66
C PHE A 42 0.79 9.47 17.42
N PRO A 43 0.14 10.47 16.80
CA PRO A 43 -0.12 11.77 17.44
C PRO A 43 -1.31 11.68 18.40
N LEU A 44 -1.19 10.85 19.45
CA LEU A 44 -2.29 10.48 20.35
C LEU A 44 -2.98 11.68 20.98
N GLU A 45 -2.20 12.68 21.48
CA GLU A 45 -2.76 13.86 22.12
C GLU A 45 -3.54 14.72 21.10
N ALA A 46 -2.98 14.93 19.90
CA ALA A 46 -3.67 15.69 18.86
C ALA A 46 -4.97 15.00 18.40
N VAL A 47 -4.96 13.66 18.29
CA VAL A 47 -6.16 12.88 17.98
C VAL A 47 -7.19 13.01 19.11
N ARG A 48 -6.78 12.86 20.39
CA ARG A 48 -7.66 13.02 21.57
C ARG A 48 -8.33 14.39 21.57
N ASP A 49 -7.55 15.45 21.35
CA ASP A 49 -8.05 16.83 21.35
C ASP A 49 -9.03 17.06 20.20
N ALA A 50 -8.75 16.51 19.01
CA ALA A 50 -9.66 16.58 17.88
C ALA A 50 -11.02 15.94 18.18
N TYR A 51 -11.04 14.73 18.73
CA TYR A 51 -12.28 14.08 19.16
C TYR A 51 -13.01 14.86 20.27
N ASN A 52 -12.30 15.40 21.23
CA ASN A 52 -12.88 16.22 22.30
C ASN A 52 -13.58 17.46 21.72
N ARG A 53 -12.97 18.15 20.73
CA ARG A 53 -13.62 19.30 20.05
C ARG A 53 -14.89 18.88 19.33
N VAL A 54 -14.83 17.81 18.55
CA VAL A 54 -15.99 17.30 17.80
C VAL A 54 -17.14 16.95 18.74
N LEU A 55 -16.87 16.21 19.83
CA LEU A 55 -17.89 15.75 20.78
C LEU A 55 -18.43 16.85 21.71
N SER A 56 -17.68 17.96 21.87
CA SER A 56 -18.09 19.10 22.67
C SER A 56 -18.83 20.16 21.85
N SER A 57 -18.85 20.07 20.50
CA SER A 57 -19.45 21.10 19.64
C SER A 57 -20.97 20.98 19.60
N ASP A 58 -21.50 19.87 19.10
CA ASP A 58 -22.91 19.58 19.01
C ASP A 58 -23.19 18.10 18.70
N THR A 59 -24.46 17.70 18.74
CA THR A 59 -24.90 16.34 18.46
C THR A 59 -24.89 15.99 16.98
N SER A 60 -24.72 16.95 16.08
CA SER A 60 -24.72 16.72 14.62
C SER A 60 -23.57 15.84 14.16
N ALA A 61 -22.48 15.77 14.96
CA ALA A 61 -21.36 14.88 14.70
C ALA A 61 -21.74 13.39 14.77
N LEU A 62 -22.82 13.05 15.45
CA LEU A 62 -23.34 11.69 15.63
C LEU A 62 -24.42 11.30 14.61
N GLN A 63 -24.78 12.21 13.70
CA GLN A 63 -25.81 11.98 12.68
C GLN A 63 -25.18 11.37 11.41
N TYR A 64 -26.03 10.76 10.58
CA TYR A 64 -25.63 10.34 9.24
C TYR A 64 -25.04 11.49 8.42
N GLY A 65 -24.02 11.17 7.61
CA GLY A 65 -23.34 12.12 6.72
C GLY A 65 -23.63 11.85 5.25
N LEU A 66 -22.93 12.63 4.41
CA LEU A 66 -22.97 12.43 2.96
C LEU A 66 -22.14 11.19 2.56
N THR A 67 -22.59 10.49 1.53
CA THR A 67 -21.85 9.33 0.97
C THR A 67 -20.46 9.73 0.49
N GLU A 68 -20.36 10.92 -0.13
CA GLU A 68 -19.09 11.46 -0.61
C GLU A 68 -18.12 11.83 0.52
N GLY A 69 -18.64 11.97 1.74
CA GLY A 69 -17.90 12.33 2.93
C GLY A 69 -18.03 13.79 3.34
N PHE A 70 -17.47 14.11 4.51
CA PHE A 70 -17.55 15.44 5.14
C PHE A 70 -16.84 16.50 4.29
N THR A 71 -17.60 17.49 3.81
CA THR A 71 -17.10 18.47 2.84
C THR A 71 -15.87 19.25 3.33
N PRO A 72 -15.83 19.79 4.58
CA PRO A 72 -14.63 20.49 5.05
C PRO A 72 -13.36 19.63 5.00
N LEU A 73 -13.44 18.34 5.32
CA LEU A 73 -12.30 17.43 5.21
C LEU A 73 -11.90 17.19 3.75
N ARG A 74 -12.88 17.06 2.84
CA ARG A 74 -12.58 16.90 1.40
C ARG A 74 -11.89 18.15 0.83
N ASP A 75 -12.31 19.35 1.24
CA ASP A 75 -11.68 20.61 0.84
C ASP A 75 -10.22 20.65 1.30
N LYS A 76 -9.93 20.32 2.57
CA LYS A 76 -8.56 20.28 3.09
C LYS A 76 -7.69 19.24 2.39
N ILE A 77 -8.23 18.05 2.07
CA ILE A 77 -7.50 17.05 1.30
C ILE A 77 -7.23 17.54 -0.12
N ALA A 78 -8.20 18.18 -0.78
CA ALA A 78 -8.03 18.75 -2.11
C ALA A 78 -6.94 19.84 -2.15
N GLU A 79 -6.91 20.72 -1.14
CA GLU A 79 -5.84 21.71 -0.99
C GLU A 79 -4.46 21.05 -0.80
N ARG A 80 -4.36 20.00 0.01
CA ARG A 80 -3.11 19.25 0.22
C ARG A 80 -2.63 18.61 -1.08
N LEU A 81 -3.52 17.93 -1.80
CA LEU A 81 -3.19 17.30 -3.09
C LEU A 81 -2.77 18.34 -4.14
N THR A 82 -3.45 19.48 -4.19
CA THR A 82 -3.08 20.58 -5.10
C THR A 82 -1.69 21.11 -4.81
N ARG A 83 -1.32 21.27 -3.53
CA ARG A 83 0.05 21.63 -3.13
C ARG A 83 1.09 20.54 -3.48
N GLN A 84 0.68 19.30 -3.59
CA GLN A 84 1.51 18.17 -4.04
C GLN A 84 1.55 18.03 -5.57
N GLY A 85 0.97 18.98 -6.32
CA GLY A 85 0.97 18.99 -7.77
C GLY A 85 -0.18 18.18 -8.41
N ILE A 86 -1.22 17.82 -7.65
CA ILE A 86 -2.43 17.17 -8.14
C ILE A 86 -3.60 18.15 -8.03
N PRO A 87 -3.83 19.03 -9.02
CA PRO A 87 -4.93 19.97 -8.99
C PRO A 87 -6.27 19.22 -8.98
N VAL A 88 -7.05 19.36 -7.92
CA VAL A 88 -8.30 18.64 -7.71
C VAL A 88 -9.26 19.47 -6.86
N SER A 89 -10.55 19.34 -7.12
CA SER A 89 -11.63 19.91 -6.31
C SER A 89 -12.27 18.83 -5.43
N ALA A 90 -12.95 19.25 -4.35
CA ALA A 90 -13.69 18.32 -3.50
C ALA A 90 -14.81 17.56 -4.25
N SER A 91 -15.33 18.11 -5.37
CA SER A 91 -16.33 17.45 -6.20
C SER A 91 -15.79 16.28 -7.04
N GLU A 92 -14.47 16.20 -7.21
CA GLU A 92 -13.76 15.10 -7.90
C GLU A 92 -13.23 14.06 -6.90
N MET A 93 -13.72 14.07 -5.67
CA MET A 93 -13.24 13.23 -4.57
C MET A 93 -14.38 12.59 -3.80
N ILE A 94 -14.14 11.35 -3.34
CA ILE A 94 -14.98 10.68 -2.34
C ILE A 94 -14.09 10.11 -1.23
N LEU A 95 -14.52 10.28 0.02
CA LEU A 95 -13.88 9.66 1.18
C LEU A 95 -14.27 8.19 1.28
N THR A 96 -13.30 7.38 1.66
CA THR A 96 -13.43 5.92 1.76
C THR A 96 -12.95 5.41 3.12
N THR A 97 -13.35 4.21 3.47
CA THR A 97 -12.89 3.51 4.68
C THR A 97 -11.49 2.93 4.42
N GLY A 98 -10.50 3.84 4.26
CA GLY A 98 -9.14 3.58 3.81
C GLY A 98 -9.07 3.31 2.30
N SER A 99 -7.82 3.26 1.75
CA SER A 99 -7.58 2.96 0.33
C SER A 99 -8.09 1.57 -0.09
N GLN A 100 -8.18 0.63 0.85
CA GLN A 100 -8.74 -0.70 0.59
C GLN A 100 -10.17 -0.64 0.03
N GLN A 101 -11.02 0.22 0.59
CA GLN A 101 -12.38 0.40 0.08
C GLN A 101 -12.38 1.14 -1.27
N ALA A 102 -11.44 2.05 -1.49
CA ALA A 102 -11.30 2.71 -2.80
C ALA A 102 -10.99 1.70 -3.91
N ILE A 103 -10.07 0.76 -3.67
CA ILE A 103 -9.74 -0.33 -4.59
C ILE A 103 -10.98 -1.20 -4.85
N ASP A 104 -11.68 -1.62 -3.79
CA ASP A 104 -12.87 -2.48 -3.88
C ASP A 104 -14.00 -1.81 -4.68
N LEU A 105 -14.33 -0.56 -4.34
CA LEU A 105 -15.40 0.18 -5.03
C LEU A 105 -15.07 0.43 -6.50
N LEU A 106 -13.81 0.72 -6.84
CA LEU A 106 -13.40 0.87 -8.24
C LEU A 106 -13.55 -0.45 -9.00
N CYS A 107 -13.06 -1.55 -8.43
CA CYS A 107 -13.24 -2.87 -9.03
C CYS A 107 -14.71 -3.23 -9.21
N LYS A 108 -15.56 -2.92 -8.21
CA LYS A 108 -16.99 -3.19 -8.25
C LYS A 108 -17.74 -2.52 -9.40
N ILE A 109 -17.33 -1.30 -9.77
CA ILE A 109 -18.01 -0.57 -10.85
C ILE A 109 -17.39 -0.81 -12.23
N LEU A 110 -16.18 -1.36 -12.28
CA LEU A 110 -15.41 -1.49 -13.52
C LEU A 110 -15.34 -2.91 -14.06
N LEU A 111 -15.26 -3.91 -13.15
CA LEU A 111 -14.88 -5.28 -13.53
C LEU A 111 -16.06 -6.24 -13.53
N ASP A 112 -16.20 -6.94 -14.66
CA ASP A 112 -16.93 -8.17 -14.77
C ASP A 112 -15.98 -9.38 -14.66
N PRO A 113 -16.48 -10.57 -14.30
CA PRO A 113 -15.66 -11.77 -14.25
C PRO A 113 -14.98 -12.07 -15.58
N GLY A 114 -13.64 -12.24 -15.55
CA GLY A 114 -12.82 -12.49 -16.75
C GLY A 114 -12.26 -11.25 -17.43
N ASP A 115 -12.61 -10.04 -16.95
CA ASP A 115 -11.97 -8.83 -17.47
C ASP A 115 -10.48 -8.80 -17.13
N ALA A 116 -9.67 -8.45 -18.12
CA ALA A 116 -8.24 -8.35 -17.96
C ALA A 116 -7.84 -7.13 -17.12
N VAL A 117 -6.96 -7.36 -16.14
CA VAL A 117 -6.35 -6.34 -15.28
C VAL A 117 -4.84 -6.52 -15.29
N LEU A 118 -4.12 -5.42 -15.45
CA LEU A 118 -2.66 -5.40 -15.41
C LEU A 118 -2.17 -4.96 -14.02
N VAL A 119 -1.14 -5.64 -13.52
CA VAL A 119 -0.49 -5.33 -12.23
C VAL A 119 1.03 -5.43 -12.34
N GLU A 120 1.74 -4.78 -11.41
CA GLU A 120 3.19 -4.96 -11.24
C GLU A 120 3.51 -6.37 -10.71
N ALA A 121 4.75 -6.80 -10.85
CA ALA A 121 5.27 -8.04 -10.26
C ALA A 121 6.61 -7.76 -9.53
N PRO A 122 6.67 -7.68 -8.20
CA PRO A 122 5.57 -7.92 -7.25
C PRO A 122 4.62 -6.72 -7.11
N THR A 123 3.42 -6.96 -6.53
CA THR A 123 2.42 -5.93 -6.23
C THR A 123 1.73 -6.16 -4.87
N TYR A 124 0.87 -5.22 -4.47
CA TYR A 124 0.19 -5.27 -3.17
C TYR A 124 -0.78 -6.45 -3.06
N LEU A 125 -0.52 -7.31 -2.06
CA LEU A 125 -1.28 -8.53 -1.83
C LEU A 125 -2.80 -8.30 -1.71
N ALA A 126 -3.22 -7.26 -0.96
CA ALA A 126 -4.63 -7.02 -0.75
C ALA A 126 -5.35 -6.51 -2.02
N ALA A 127 -4.64 -5.85 -2.93
CA ALA A 127 -5.18 -5.53 -4.26
C ALA A 127 -5.39 -6.82 -5.07
N LEU A 128 -4.44 -7.76 -5.05
CA LEU A 128 -4.61 -9.07 -5.68
C LEU A 128 -5.84 -9.83 -5.12
N GLN A 129 -6.06 -9.74 -3.80
CA GLN A 129 -7.23 -10.35 -3.17
C GLN A 129 -8.55 -9.71 -3.61
N VAL A 130 -8.59 -8.37 -3.71
CA VAL A 130 -9.78 -7.67 -4.23
C VAL A 130 -10.03 -8.06 -5.69
N LEU A 131 -9.03 -7.96 -6.56
CA LEU A 131 -9.14 -8.33 -7.97
C LEU A 131 -9.60 -9.79 -8.13
N GLY A 132 -9.05 -10.70 -7.33
CA GLY A 132 -9.46 -12.11 -7.30
C GLY A 132 -10.92 -12.29 -6.87
N SER A 133 -11.44 -11.49 -5.93
CA SER A 133 -12.84 -11.55 -5.50
C SER A 133 -13.83 -11.16 -6.61
N TYR A 134 -13.41 -10.27 -7.51
CA TYR A 134 -14.16 -9.92 -8.73
C TYR A 134 -13.90 -10.89 -9.89
N ARG A 135 -13.06 -11.91 -9.68
CA ARG A 135 -12.68 -12.92 -10.70
C ARG A 135 -12.05 -12.27 -11.94
N ALA A 136 -11.27 -11.23 -11.74
CA ALA A 136 -10.51 -10.59 -12.80
C ALA A 136 -9.45 -11.55 -13.37
N ASP A 137 -9.17 -11.43 -14.66
CA ASP A 137 -8.04 -12.11 -15.32
C ASP A 137 -6.78 -11.24 -15.13
N ILE A 138 -5.97 -11.61 -14.11
CA ILE A 138 -4.85 -10.78 -13.64
C ILE A 138 -3.58 -11.12 -14.39
N HIS A 139 -3.02 -10.16 -15.10
CA HIS A 139 -1.77 -10.27 -15.84
C HIS A 139 -0.69 -9.35 -15.28
N THR A 140 0.54 -9.87 -15.21
CA THR A 140 1.68 -9.10 -14.73
C THR A 140 2.38 -8.35 -15.85
N ILE A 141 2.85 -7.13 -15.54
CA ILE A 141 3.75 -6.36 -16.38
C ILE A 141 5.17 -6.49 -15.83
N ASN A 142 6.11 -6.76 -16.74
CA ASN A 142 7.53 -6.76 -16.37
C ASN A 142 7.95 -5.37 -15.91
N ASN A 143 8.79 -5.34 -14.90
CA ASN A 143 9.34 -4.13 -14.30
C ASN A 143 10.84 -4.30 -14.02
N ASP A 144 11.52 -3.19 -13.88
CA ASP A 144 12.88 -3.07 -13.40
C ASP A 144 12.94 -2.11 -12.19
N GLU A 145 14.12 -1.67 -11.80
CA GLU A 145 14.32 -0.74 -10.68
C GLU A 145 13.67 0.65 -10.91
N GLN A 146 13.36 1.00 -12.16
CA GLN A 146 12.73 2.27 -12.53
C GLN A 146 11.21 2.16 -12.70
N GLY A 147 10.63 0.98 -12.58
CA GLY A 147 9.19 0.73 -12.68
C GLY A 147 8.79 -0.16 -13.86
N ILE A 148 7.52 -0.14 -14.23
CA ILE A 148 6.95 -0.93 -15.32
C ILE A 148 7.70 -0.66 -16.65
N LEU A 149 7.98 -1.72 -17.45
CA LEU A 149 8.56 -1.61 -18.77
C LEU A 149 7.50 -1.15 -19.81
N PRO A 150 7.63 0.04 -20.44
CA PRO A 150 6.60 0.60 -21.31
C PRO A 150 6.29 -0.26 -22.52
N ASP A 151 7.30 -0.84 -23.16
CA ASP A 151 7.11 -1.69 -24.34
C ASP A 151 6.32 -2.96 -24.00
N HIS A 152 6.59 -3.55 -22.82
CA HIS A 152 5.82 -4.71 -22.36
C HIS A 152 4.38 -4.30 -22.01
N LEU A 153 4.19 -3.14 -21.37
CA LEU A 153 2.86 -2.59 -21.07
C LEU A 153 2.05 -2.42 -22.37
N GLU A 154 2.60 -1.74 -23.37
CA GLU A 154 1.90 -1.47 -24.63
C GLU A 154 1.53 -2.77 -25.35
N ASN A 155 2.45 -3.73 -25.42
CA ASN A 155 2.20 -5.05 -26.00
C ASN A 155 1.06 -5.80 -25.27
N GLN A 156 1.05 -5.77 -23.94
CA GLN A 156 -0.01 -6.42 -23.16
C GLN A 156 -1.36 -5.71 -23.33
N ILE A 157 -1.38 -4.39 -23.38
CA ILE A 157 -2.61 -3.62 -23.65
C ILE A 157 -3.20 -3.98 -25.00
N GLN A 158 -2.39 -4.03 -26.07
CA GLN A 158 -2.85 -4.39 -27.41
C GLN A 158 -3.41 -5.81 -27.48
N LYS A 159 -2.76 -6.76 -26.76
CA LYS A 159 -3.13 -8.17 -26.74
C LYS A 159 -4.39 -8.44 -25.90
N LEU A 160 -4.47 -7.87 -24.71
CA LEU A 160 -5.45 -8.22 -23.67
C LEU A 160 -6.62 -7.24 -23.58
N ARG A 161 -6.44 -6.01 -24.05
CA ARG A 161 -7.41 -4.91 -23.93
C ARG A 161 -7.91 -4.76 -22.48
N PRO A 162 -7.02 -4.56 -21.50
CA PRO A 162 -7.37 -4.53 -20.09
C PRO A 162 -8.24 -3.31 -19.78
N LYS A 163 -9.10 -3.45 -18.77
CA LYS A 163 -9.90 -2.34 -18.25
C LYS A 163 -9.11 -1.48 -17.25
N LEU A 164 -8.14 -2.08 -16.55
CA LEU A 164 -7.46 -1.44 -15.43
C LEU A 164 -5.98 -1.81 -15.41
N LEU A 165 -5.14 -0.82 -15.12
CA LEU A 165 -3.78 -0.98 -14.61
C LEU A 165 -3.78 -0.56 -13.13
N TYR A 166 -3.50 -1.49 -12.21
CA TYR A 166 -3.25 -1.18 -10.80
C TYR A 166 -1.76 -0.99 -10.57
N ALA A 167 -1.35 0.14 -9.99
CA ALA A 167 0.04 0.50 -9.77
C ALA A 167 0.29 1.18 -8.42
N VAL A 168 1.46 0.90 -7.82
CA VAL A 168 2.00 1.57 -6.63
C VAL A 168 3.35 2.19 -7.01
N PRO A 169 3.37 3.31 -7.75
CA PRO A 169 4.59 3.83 -8.35
C PRO A 169 5.53 4.52 -7.37
N THR A 170 5.10 4.77 -6.13
CA THR A 170 5.87 5.45 -5.10
C THR A 170 5.99 4.59 -3.86
N PHE A 171 7.22 4.21 -3.50
CA PHE A 171 7.53 3.37 -2.33
C PHE A 171 6.70 2.08 -2.30
N ASN A 172 6.71 1.37 -3.42
CA ASN A 172 5.89 0.19 -3.67
C ASN A 172 5.86 -0.79 -2.48
N ASN A 173 4.70 -1.35 -2.21
CA ASN A 173 4.53 -2.49 -1.33
C ASN A 173 4.39 -3.76 -2.21
N PRO A 174 5.40 -4.66 -2.23
CA PRO A 174 6.40 -4.88 -1.18
C PRO A 174 7.81 -4.33 -1.46
N SER A 175 8.12 -3.89 -2.68
CA SER A 175 9.51 -3.73 -3.16
C SER A 175 10.23 -2.49 -2.62
N GLY A 176 9.52 -1.48 -2.09
CA GLY A 176 10.09 -0.19 -1.73
C GLY A 176 10.51 0.66 -2.94
N ALA A 177 10.33 0.15 -4.16
CA ALA A 177 10.73 0.82 -5.39
C ALA A 177 9.92 2.09 -5.66
N THR A 178 10.54 3.01 -6.40
CA THR A 178 9.90 4.24 -6.88
C THR A 178 10.18 4.38 -8.36
N TRP A 179 9.12 4.53 -9.16
CA TRP A 179 9.26 4.68 -10.61
C TRP A 179 9.92 6.01 -10.97
N SER A 180 10.77 6.01 -11.99
CA SER A 180 11.36 7.23 -12.53
C SER A 180 10.29 8.14 -13.17
N LYS A 181 10.60 9.43 -13.32
CA LYS A 181 9.72 10.39 -13.97
C LYS A 181 9.40 9.98 -15.40
N GLU A 182 10.41 9.61 -16.16
CA GLU A 182 10.30 9.20 -17.56
C GLU A 182 9.40 7.98 -17.70
N ARG A 183 9.51 7.04 -16.74
CA ARG A 183 8.69 5.85 -16.71
C ARG A 183 7.21 6.18 -16.46
N ARG A 184 6.94 7.08 -15.52
CA ARG A 184 5.59 7.55 -15.19
C ARG A 184 4.94 8.26 -16.39
N GLU A 185 5.65 9.19 -17.02
CA GLU A 185 5.19 9.93 -18.21
C GLU A 185 4.81 8.96 -19.33
N LYS A 186 5.67 7.97 -19.60
CA LYS A 186 5.43 7.00 -20.67
C LYS A 186 4.24 6.08 -20.40
N VAL A 187 4.09 5.63 -19.15
CA VAL A 187 2.93 4.80 -18.75
C VAL A 187 1.62 5.56 -18.90
N VAL A 188 1.56 6.82 -18.43
CA VAL A 188 0.35 7.65 -18.60
C VAL A 188 0.06 7.89 -20.09
N GLU A 189 1.06 8.22 -20.91
CA GLU A 189 0.90 8.41 -22.37
C GLU A 189 0.28 7.17 -23.02
N ILE A 190 0.82 5.98 -22.73
CA ILE A 190 0.33 4.72 -23.30
C ILE A 190 -1.12 4.45 -22.84
N CYS A 191 -1.41 4.54 -21.55
CA CYS A 191 -2.74 4.27 -21.04
C CYS A 191 -3.80 5.25 -21.58
N ARG A 192 -3.46 6.54 -21.72
CA ARG A 192 -4.34 7.52 -22.40
C ARG A 192 -4.61 7.13 -23.85
N ARG A 193 -3.57 6.76 -24.62
CA ARG A 193 -3.69 6.38 -26.02
C ARG A 193 -4.63 5.20 -26.23
N TYR A 194 -4.63 4.24 -25.32
CA TYR A 194 -5.43 3.01 -25.42
C TYR A 194 -6.69 3.02 -24.54
N ASN A 195 -6.99 4.15 -23.88
CA ASN A 195 -8.14 4.29 -22.99
C ASN A 195 -8.18 3.23 -21.88
N VAL A 196 -7.04 3.00 -21.21
CA VAL A 196 -6.92 2.11 -20.06
C VAL A 196 -6.91 2.95 -18.79
N LEU A 197 -7.82 2.66 -17.85
CA LEU A 197 -7.84 3.34 -16.55
C LEU A 197 -6.64 2.89 -15.71
N ILE A 198 -5.96 3.85 -15.06
CA ILE A 198 -4.92 3.56 -14.06
C ILE A 198 -5.52 3.79 -12.67
N LEU A 199 -5.35 2.85 -11.75
CA LEU A 199 -5.49 3.12 -10.32
C LEU A 199 -4.10 3.29 -9.71
N GLU A 200 -3.74 4.53 -9.41
CA GLU A 200 -2.55 4.87 -8.65
C GLU A 200 -2.86 4.77 -7.15
N ASP A 201 -2.30 3.76 -6.49
CA ASP A 201 -2.43 3.58 -5.04
C ASP A 201 -1.20 4.19 -4.34
N ASN A 202 -1.39 5.27 -3.59
CA ASN A 202 -0.30 6.04 -3.00
C ASN A 202 -0.47 6.29 -1.49
N PRO A 203 -0.45 5.26 -0.65
CA PRO A 203 -0.57 5.41 0.80
C PRO A 203 0.75 5.83 1.48
N TYR A 204 1.89 5.77 0.78
CA TYR A 204 3.23 5.97 1.35
C TYR A 204 3.92 7.24 0.85
N GLY A 205 3.40 7.90 -0.17
CA GLY A 205 4.11 8.94 -0.93
C GLY A 205 4.55 10.17 -0.13
N GLU A 206 3.97 10.40 1.04
CA GLU A 206 4.37 11.49 1.93
C GLU A 206 5.51 11.10 2.88
N ILE A 207 5.82 9.80 3.02
CA ILE A 207 6.90 9.29 3.89
C ILE A 207 8.20 9.24 3.09
N THR A 208 8.84 10.39 2.95
CA THR A 208 10.06 10.57 2.15
C THR A 208 11.29 10.71 3.05
N PHE A 209 12.43 10.12 2.66
CA PHE A 209 13.66 10.16 3.45
C PHE A 209 14.59 11.31 3.07
N GLU A 210 14.35 11.96 1.94
CA GLU A 210 15.09 13.11 1.48
C GLU A 210 14.29 14.39 1.74
N GLU A 211 14.94 15.42 2.27
CA GLU A 211 14.27 16.69 2.59
C GLU A 211 13.86 17.45 1.33
N ASN A 212 14.63 17.32 0.24
CA ASN A 212 14.29 17.97 -1.03
C ASN A 212 13.22 17.16 -1.78
N LYS A 213 11.99 17.64 -1.72
CA LYS A 213 10.83 17.02 -2.39
C LYS A 213 10.93 17.03 -3.92
N ASP A 214 11.72 17.94 -4.51
CA ASP A 214 11.92 18.02 -5.96
C ASP A 214 12.68 16.79 -6.53
N LEU A 215 13.29 15.99 -5.66
CA LEU A 215 13.95 14.74 -6.04
C LEU A 215 12.98 13.59 -6.26
N TYR A 216 11.69 13.77 -5.93
CA TYR A 216 10.67 12.75 -6.14
C TYR A 216 9.86 13.02 -7.41
N PRO A 217 9.65 12.01 -8.24
CA PRO A 217 8.85 12.16 -9.45
C PRO A 217 7.41 12.58 -9.14
N PRO A 218 6.76 13.37 -10.00
CA PRO A 218 5.35 13.70 -9.85
C PRO A 218 4.51 12.42 -9.92
N SER A 219 3.35 12.39 -9.25
CA SER A 219 2.41 11.27 -9.32
C SER A 219 1.88 11.06 -10.74
N LEU A 220 1.39 9.85 -11.05
CA LEU A 220 0.71 9.59 -12.32
C LEU A 220 -0.50 10.51 -12.49
N ALA A 221 -1.24 10.74 -11.40
CA ALA A 221 -2.38 11.67 -11.41
C ALA A 221 -1.96 13.12 -11.72
N SER A 222 -0.82 13.59 -11.19
CA SER A 222 -0.29 14.91 -11.53
C SER A 222 0.07 15.03 -13.01
N ILE A 223 0.74 14.02 -13.55
CA ILE A 223 1.11 13.94 -14.97
C ILE A 223 -0.15 13.92 -15.83
N ASP A 224 -1.12 13.05 -15.53
CA ASP A 224 -2.34 12.92 -16.30
C ASP A 224 -3.15 14.24 -16.35
N ARG A 225 -3.25 14.93 -15.21
CA ARG A 225 -3.95 16.21 -15.11
C ARG A 225 -3.26 17.34 -15.90
N SER A 226 -1.95 17.24 -16.13
CA SER A 226 -1.22 18.20 -16.95
C SER A 226 -1.59 18.17 -18.43
N TYR A 227 -2.13 17.06 -18.93
CA TYR A 227 -2.63 16.96 -20.31
C TYR A 227 -3.98 17.67 -20.53
N GLY A 228 -4.75 17.89 -19.46
CA GLY A 228 -6.12 18.40 -19.55
C GLY A 228 -7.10 17.39 -20.17
N GLY A 229 -8.38 17.76 -20.24
CA GLY A 229 -9.44 16.89 -20.75
C GLY A 229 -9.85 15.81 -19.77
N ASP A 230 -10.32 14.68 -20.29
CA ASP A 230 -10.71 13.52 -19.46
C ASP A 230 -9.49 12.88 -18.81
N TYR A 231 -9.64 12.42 -17.58
CA TYR A 231 -8.57 11.80 -16.80
C TYR A 231 -8.61 10.28 -16.92
N CYS A 232 -7.44 9.68 -17.16
CA CYS A 232 -7.27 8.22 -17.16
C CYS A 232 -6.67 7.69 -15.84
N VAL A 233 -6.33 8.56 -14.89
CA VAL A 233 -5.79 8.17 -13.59
C VAL A 233 -6.80 8.44 -12.48
N ALA A 234 -7.25 7.37 -11.82
CA ALA A 234 -7.83 7.42 -10.50
C ALA A 234 -6.70 7.28 -9.48
N TYR A 235 -6.66 8.16 -8.48
CA TYR A 235 -5.64 8.16 -7.43
C TYR A 235 -6.28 7.93 -6.08
N THR A 236 -5.70 7.04 -5.28
CA THR A 236 -6.13 6.81 -3.88
C THR A 236 -5.02 7.07 -2.90
N GLY A 237 -5.39 7.67 -1.77
CA GLY A 237 -4.51 7.95 -0.64
C GLY A 237 -5.19 7.63 0.69
N SER A 238 -4.44 7.74 1.79
CA SER A 238 -4.94 7.37 3.12
C SER A 238 -4.21 8.10 4.23
N PHE A 239 -4.90 8.45 5.31
CA PHE A 239 -4.30 8.90 6.56
C PHE A 239 -3.67 7.77 7.39
N SER A 240 -3.83 6.51 6.98
CA SER A 240 -3.39 5.35 7.75
C SER A 240 -1.89 5.32 8.06
N LYS A 241 -1.07 5.98 7.26
CA LYS A 241 0.39 5.92 7.41
C LYS A 241 1.00 7.22 7.95
N ILE A 242 0.24 8.32 7.90
CA ILE A 242 0.69 9.64 8.32
C ILE A 242 -0.04 10.18 9.57
N VAL A 243 -1.13 9.54 9.99
CA VAL A 243 -1.83 9.84 11.26
C VAL A 243 -2.01 8.58 12.08
N ALA A 244 -3.00 7.74 11.75
CA ALA A 244 -3.23 6.48 12.44
C ALA A 244 -4.12 5.55 11.59
N PRO A 245 -3.79 4.26 11.47
CA PRO A 245 -4.55 3.32 10.65
C PRO A 245 -5.96 3.02 11.20
N ALA A 246 -6.16 3.17 12.51
CA ALA A 246 -7.44 2.92 13.18
C ALA A 246 -8.56 3.88 12.74
N LEU A 247 -8.23 5.08 12.29
CA LEU A 247 -9.20 6.09 11.83
C LEU A 247 -9.91 5.68 10.52
N ARG A 248 -9.40 4.68 9.83
CA ARG A 248 -10.00 4.11 8.62
C ARG A 248 -10.44 5.16 7.59
N THR A 249 -9.69 6.24 7.42
CA THR A 249 -10.01 7.29 6.45
C THR A 249 -9.00 7.34 5.32
N GLY A 250 -9.51 7.22 4.11
CA GLY A 250 -8.81 7.40 2.84
C GLY A 250 -9.70 8.14 1.85
N TRP A 251 -9.23 8.28 0.64
CA TRP A 251 -9.96 8.94 -0.43
C TRP A 251 -9.61 8.35 -1.79
N ILE A 252 -10.49 8.55 -2.76
CA ILE A 252 -10.20 8.35 -4.17
C ILE A 252 -10.61 9.60 -4.94
N ILE A 253 -9.75 10.02 -5.88
CA ILE A 253 -10.02 11.09 -6.82
C ILE A 253 -9.98 10.56 -8.25
N GLY A 254 -10.65 11.21 -9.16
CA GLY A 254 -10.67 10.83 -10.58
C GLY A 254 -11.59 11.72 -11.39
N ASP A 255 -11.96 11.27 -12.58
CA ASP A 255 -12.98 11.92 -13.39
C ASP A 255 -14.30 12.04 -12.64
N SER A 256 -15.03 13.14 -12.85
CA SER A 256 -16.26 13.41 -12.12
C SER A 256 -17.36 12.35 -12.33
N ASN A 257 -17.44 11.73 -13.52
CA ASN A 257 -18.43 10.66 -13.76
C ASN A 257 -18.03 9.37 -13.06
N LEU A 258 -16.71 9.07 -13.03
CA LEU A 258 -16.17 7.96 -12.27
C LEU A 258 -16.51 8.11 -10.78
N ILE A 259 -16.24 9.27 -10.19
CA ILE A 259 -16.51 9.55 -8.77
C ILE A 259 -18.01 9.46 -8.45
N LYS A 260 -18.89 9.99 -9.29
CA LYS A 260 -20.33 9.83 -9.13
C LYS A 260 -20.78 8.37 -9.16
N THR A 261 -20.14 7.54 -9.99
CA THR A 261 -20.46 6.11 -10.08
C THR A 261 -19.95 5.34 -8.87
N ILE A 262 -18.74 5.67 -8.39
CA ILE A 262 -18.19 5.14 -7.13
C ILE A 262 -19.10 5.50 -5.95
N ALA A 263 -19.63 6.75 -5.89
CA ALA A 263 -20.54 7.17 -4.84
C ALA A 263 -21.82 6.31 -4.79
N LYS A 264 -22.40 5.96 -5.94
CA LYS A 264 -23.56 5.03 -5.99
C LYS A 264 -23.21 3.64 -5.45
N ALA A 265 -22.04 3.13 -5.80
CA ALA A 265 -21.57 1.82 -5.30
C ALA A 265 -21.29 1.86 -3.80
N LYS A 266 -20.71 2.95 -3.29
CA LYS A 266 -20.46 3.15 -1.86
C LYS A 266 -21.76 3.30 -1.07
N GLN A 267 -22.72 4.04 -1.58
CA GLN A 267 -24.05 4.19 -0.94
C GLN A 267 -24.70 2.83 -0.71
N ALA A 268 -24.57 1.90 -1.66
CA ALA A 268 -25.09 0.54 -1.52
C ALA A 268 -24.24 -0.36 -0.60
N ALA A 269 -22.96 -0.02 -0.37
CA ALA A 269 -22.05 -0.84 0.42
C ALA A 269 -22.08 -0.50 1.91
N ASP A 270 -21.97 0.79 2.26
CA ASP A 270 -21.84 1.24 3.66
C ASP A 270 -22.54 2.57 3.95
N LEU A 271 -23.32 3.10 3.00
CA LEU A 271 -23.98 4.40 3.04
C LEU A 271 -22.98 5.55 3.04
N HIS A 272 -22.09 5.61 4.02
CA HIS A 272 -20.95 6.54 4.15
C HIS A 272 -19.91 5.99 5.15
N SER A 273 -18.67 6.46 5.06
CA SER A 273 -17.65 6.19 6.07
C SER A 273 -17.94 6.97 7.37
N SER A 274 -17.36 6.55 8.49
CA SER A 274 -17.59 7.14 9.81
C SER A 274 -17.49 8.67 9.81
N THR A 275 -18.59 9.35 10.12
CA THR A 275 -18.69 10.81 10.14
C THR A 275 -17.86 11.40 11.27
N ILE A 276 -17.84 10.76 12.44
CA ILE A 276 -17.11 11.23 13.61
C ILE A 276 -15.61 11.24 13.36
N ASP A 277 -15.06 10.19 12.70
CA ASP A 277 -13.63 10.11 12.38
C ASP A 277 -13.24 11.15 11.33
N GLN A 278 -14.11 11.40 10.34
CA GLN A 278 -13.90 12.44 9.35
C GLN A 278 -13.88 13.85 9.97
N ARG A 279 -14.77 14.14 10.91
CA ARG A 279 -14.80 15.41 11.63
C ARG A 279 -13.59 15.54 12.56
N ALA A 280 -13.18 14.48 13.23
CA ALA A 280 -11.98 14.48 14.05
C ALA A 280 -10.71 14.73 13.20
N LEU A 281 -10.61 14.14 12.01
CA LEU A 281 -9.52 14.44 11.07
C LEU A 281 -9.56 15.88 10.56
N ASP A 282 -10.75 16.43 10.30
CA ASP A 282 -10.91 17.85 9.93
C ASP A 282 -10.38 18.79 11.01
N GLU A 283 -10.75 18.55 12.28
CA GLU A 283 -10.25 19.28 13.45
C GLU A 283 -8.75 19.09 13.65
N LEU A 284 -8.25 17.86 13.46
CA LEU A 284 -6.82 17.59 13.56
C LEU A 284 -6.05 18.40 12.51
N LEU A 285 -6.46 18.38 11.24
CA LEU A 285 -5.79 19.13 10.18
C LEU A 285 -5.86 20.65 10.36
N LEU A 286 -6.83 21.15 11.15
CA LEU A 286 -6.95 22.58 11.46
C LEU A 286 -6.00 23.01 12.60
N HIS A 287 -5.76 22.15 13.58
CA HIS A 287 -5.08 22.51 14.84
C HIS A 287 -3.73 21.83 15.07
N PHE A 288 -3.34 20.91 14.18
CA PHE A 288 -2.08 20.15 14.30
C PHE A 288 -1.23 20.31 13.04
N ASP A 289 0.05 20.59 13.22
CA ASP A 289 1.00 20.68 12.11
C ASP A 289 1.36 19.29 11.58
N ILE A 290 0.48 18.79 10.69
CA ILE A 290 0.64 17.49 10.05
C ILE A 290 1.92 17.40 9.22
N GLU A 291 2.37 18.50 8.61
CA GLU A 291 3.59 18.52 7.80
C GLU A 291 4.83 18.32 8.68
N GLN A 292 4.87 18.98 9.85
CA GLN A 292 5.94 18.76 10.81
C GLN A 292 5.92 17.32 11.35
N HIS A 293 4.73 16.77 11.61
CA HIS A 293 4.57 15.40 12.07
C HIS A 293 5.08 14.39 11.04
N ILE A 294 4.75 14.57 9.76
CA ILE A 294 5.26 13.73 8.66
C ILE A 294 6.79 13.80 8.59
N ARG A 295 7.40 14.98 8.79
CA ARG A 295 8.87 15.10 8.84
C ARG A 295 9.48 14.29 10.00
N VAL A 296 8.83 14.30 11.17
CA VAL A 296 9.27 13.50 12.33
C VAL A 296 9.19 12.01 12.00
N ILE A 297 8.05 11.53 11.50
CA ILE A 297 7.88 10.13 11.06
C ILE A 297 8.94 9.73 10.04
N SER A 298 9.15 10.56 9.01
CA SER A 298 10.09 10.28 7.93
C SER A 298 11.53 10.14 8.44
N ARG A 299 11.97 11.01 9.34
CA ARG A 299 13.30 10.94 9.96
C ARG A 299 13.49 9.68 10.78
N GLU A 300 12.50 9.34 11.60
CA GLU A 300 12.55 8.15 12.44
C GLU A 300 12.58 6.88 11.56
N TYR A 301 11.73 6.79 10.56
CA TYR A 301 11.72 5.64 9.65
C TYR A 301 12.99 5.55 8.80
N TYR A 302 13.58 6.68 8.42
CA TYR A 302 14.91 6.68 7.79
C TYR A 302 15.96 6.07 8.72
N SER A 303 15.99 6.45 9.99
CA SER A 303 16.91 5.90 10.98
C SER A 303 16.74 4.39 11.15
N ARG A 304 15.49 3.91 11.30
CA ARG A 304 15.18 2.47 11.40
C ARG A 304 15.55 1.70 10.13
N MET A 305 15.29 2.26 8.97
CA MET A 305 15.68 1.68 7.68
C MET A 305 17.20 1.54 7.57
N LYS A 306 17.93 2.59 7.92
CA LYS A 306 19.42 2.55 7.90
C LYS A 306 19.97 1.52 8.87
N LEU A 307 19.40 1.41 10.06
CA LEU A 307 19.80 0.40 11.05
C LEU A 307 19.54 -1.01 10.51
N LEU A 308 18.33 -1.29 10.00
CA LEU A 308 18.01 -2.60 9.41
C LEU A 308 18.95 -2.93 8.24
N SER A 309 19.20 -1.96 7.36
CA SER A 309 20.09 -2.13 6.21
C SER A 309 21.54 -2.45 6.63
N ALA A 310 22.05 -1.78 7.66
CA ALA A 310 23.39 -2.02 8.21
C ALA A 310 23.50 -3.43 8.82
N GLU A 311 22.51 -3.82 9.61
CA GLU A 311 22.47 -5.16 10.24
C GLU A 311 22.40 -6.28 9.20
N LEU A 312 21.54 -6.13 8.15
CA LEU A 312 21.46 -7.12 7.08
C LEU A 312 22.77 -7.23 6.29
N ARG A 313 23.46 -6.12 5.99
CA ARG A 313 24.74 -6.13 5.29
C ARG A 313 25.85 -6.77 6.12
N SER A 314 25.85 -6.60 7.46
CA SER A 314 26.84 -7.16 8.36
C SER A 314 26.85 -8.70 8.37
N GLN A 315 25.72 -9.34 8.02
CA GLN A 315 25.60 -10.80 7.98
C GLN A 315 26.35 -11.45 6.81
N ASN A 316 26.65 -10.69 5.76
CA ASN A 316 27.36 -11.18 4.55
C ASN A 316 26.74 -12.46 3.96
N TRP A 317 25.39 -12.57 3.93
CA TRP A 317 24.73 -13.74 3.36
C TRP A 317 25.01 -13.85 1.86
N GLU A 318 25.53 -15.01 1.45
CA GLU A 318 25.88 -15.26 0.06
C GLU A 318 24.66 -15.09 -0.86
N GLY A 319 24.84 -14.32 -1.94
CA GLY A 319 23.78 -14.03 -2.91
C GLY A 319 22.66 -13.09 -2.41
N ALA A 320 22.72 -12.62 -1.17
CA ALA A 320 21.73 -11.70 -0.63
C ALA A 320 21.98 -10.26 -1.11
N HIS A 321 20.90 -9.61 -1.54
CA HIS A 321 20.93 -8.20 -1.94
C HIS A 321 19.59 -7.51 -1.76
N PHE A 322 19.62 -6.21 -1.60
CA PHE A 322 18.46 -5.33 -1.55
C PHE A 322 18.86 -3.91 -1.97
N LEU A 323 17.87 -3.14 -2.41
CA LEU A 323 18.00 -1.69 -2.60
C LEU A 323 17.46 -0.98 -1.36
N GLU A 324 18.17 0.04 -0.89
CA GLU A 324 17.63 0.89 0.16
C GLU A 324 16.48 1.74 -0.40
N PRO A 325 15.28 1.65 0.20
CA PRO A 325 14.18 2.49 -0.24
C PRO A 325 14.43 3.96 0.10
N ARG A 326 13.92 4.86 -0.74
CA ARG A 326 14.03 6.32 -0.56
C ARG A 326 12.88 6.87 0.30
N GLY A 327 11.99 6.00 0.78
CA GLY A 327 10.82 6.33 1.58
C GLY A 327 9.97 5.10 1.86
N GLY A 328 8.77 5.32 2.37
CA GLY A 328 7.83 4.24 2.66
C GLY A 328 8.17 3.44 3.90
N MET A 329 7.86 2.14 3.89
CA MET A 329 7.85 1.31 5.10
C MET A 329 8.54 -0.04 4.93
N PHE A 330 8.99 -0.40 3.72
CA PHE A 330 9.40 -1.77 3.40
C PHE A 330 10.77 -1.85 2.74
N LEU A 331 11.50 -2.89 3.11
CA LEU A 331 12.71 -3.35 2.46
C LEU A 331 12.43 -4.70 1.82
N TRP A 332 12.85 -4.86 0.55
CA TRP A 332 12.68 -6.08 -0.23
C TRP A 332 14.01 -6.82 -0.33
N LEU A 333 14.15 -7.86 0.49
CA LEU A 333 15.36 -8.67 0.55
C LEU A 333 15.27 -9.83 -0.43
N THR A 334 16.29 -9.96 -1.29
CA THR A 334 16.52 -11.13 -2.13
C THR A 334 17.61 -11.98 -1.50
N LEU A 335 17.38 -13.26 -1.36
CA LEU A 335 18.36 -14.26 -0.91
C LEU A 335 18.88 -15.06 -2.11
N SER A 336 19.83 -15.99 -1.88
CA SER A 336 20.28 -16.90 -2.92
C SER A 336 19.13 -17.75 -3.48
N GLN A 337 19.25 -18.19 -4.74
CA GLN A 337 18.12 -18.77 -5.50
C GLN A 337 17.59 -20.10 -4.93
N GLU A 338 18.42 -20.84 -4.22
CA GLU A 338 18.04 -22.10 -3.58
C GLU A 338 17.14 -21.91 -2.35
N ILE A 339 17.10 -20.71 -1.76
CA ILE A 339 16.33 -20.46 -0.54
C ILE A 339 14.87 -20.21 -0.87
N ASN A 340 13.99 -21.04 -0.29
CA ASN A 340 12.56 -20.83 -0.31
C ASN A 340 12.11 -20.11 0.97
N THR A 341 11.77 -18.85 0.86
CA THR A 341 11.39 -18.02 2.01
C THR A 341 10.10 -18.48 2.70
N LYS A 342 9.21 -19.19 1.99
CA LYS A 342 8.03 -19.80 2.59
C LYS A 342 8.39 -20.96 3.52
N GLU A 343 9.37 -21.77 3.14
CA GLU A 343 9.89 -22.85 3.98
C GLU A 343 10.77 -22.33 5.11
N LEU A 344 11.42 -21.17 4.92
CA LEU A 344 12.20 -20.50 5.94
C LEU A 344 11.34 -19.86 7.05
N LEU A 345 10.11 -19.41 6.73
CA LEU A 345 9.27 -18.70 7.68
C LEU A 345 8.97 -19.47 8.97
N PRO A 346 8.59 -20.77 8.94
CA PRO A 346 8.39 -21.55 10.18
C PRO A 346 9.63 -21.55 11.08
N LEU A 347 10.82 -21.75 10.52
CA LEU A 347 12.09 -21.71 11.27
C LEU A 347 12.37 -20.32 11.84
N ALA A 348 12.05 -19.27 11.10
CA ALA A 348 12.19 -17.90 11.60
C ALA A 348 11.24 -17.65 12.80
N VAL A 349 10.01 -18.11 12.72
CA VAL A 349 9.03 -18.00 13.81
C VAL A 349 9.50 -18.80 15.06
N GLU A 350 10.03 -20.00 14.89
CA GLU A 350 10.63 -20.79 15.97
C GLU A 350 11.83 -20.06 16.62
N ASN A 351 12.58 -19.29 15.86
CA ASN A 351 13.66 -18.44 16.37
C ASN A 351 13.18 -17.07 16.87
N GLY A 352 11.86 -16.79 16.88
CA GLY A 352 11.28 -15.58 17.43
C GLY A 352 11.33 -14.36 16.50
N VAL A 353 11.35 -14.54 15.18
CA VAL A 353 11.25 -13.45 14.20
C VAL A 353 10.27 -13.82 13.07
N ALA A 354 9.52 -12.85 12.57
CA ALA A 354 8.60 -13.06 11.46
C ALA A 354 8.81 -12.03 10.34
N PHE A 355 8.65 -12.48 9.09
CA PHE A 355 8.68 -11.68 7.87
C PHE A 355 7.56 -12.14 6.92
N VAL A 356 7.39 -11.49 5.77
CA VAL A 356 6.43 -11.96 4.75
C VAL A 356 7.19 -12.59 3.58
N PRO A 357 6.98 -13.88 3.29
CA PRO A 357 7.54 -14.53 2.10
C PRO A 357 7.10 -13.83 0.82
N GLY A 358 8.04 -13.69 -0.12
CA GLY A 358 7.83 -12.89 -1.32
C GLY A 358 6.77 -13.45 -2.27
N GLU A 359 6.55 -14.77 -2.27
CA GLU A 359 5.66 -15.42 -3.23
C GLU A 359 4.21 -14.88 -3.20
N VAL A 360 3.74 -14.40 -2.04
CA VAL A 360 2.36 -13.93 -1.87
C VAL A 360 2.06 -12.60 -2.58
N PHE A 361 3.09 -11.90 -3.05
CA PHE A 361 2.98 -10.63 -3.77
C PHE A 361 2.96 -10.79 -5.30
N TYR A 362 2.87 -12.02 -5.79
CA TYR A 362 2.81 -12.31 -7.21
C TYR A 362 1.47 -12.97 -7.56
N SER A 363 0.86 -12.57 -8.67
CA SER A 363 -0.33 -13.23 -9.20
C SER A 363 0.02 -14.52 -9.95
N SER A 364 1.24 -14.60 -10.50
CA SER A 364 1.76 -15.76 -11.24
C SER A 364 3.28 -15.81 -11.16
N GLN A 365 3.87 -16.99 -11.36
CA GLN A 365 5.33 -17.24 -11.42
C GLN A 365 6.12 -16.58 -10.27
N PRO A 366 5.81 -16.88 -8.99
CA PRO A 366 6.42 -16.22 -7.85
C PRO A 366 7.91 -16.51 -7.73
N LEU A 367 8.70 -15.49 -7.37
CA LEU A 367 10.09 -15.66 -6.96
C LEU A 367 10.13 -16.09 -5.50
N LYS A 368 10.66 -17.30 -5.22
CA LYS A 368 10.60 -17.94 -3.91
C LYS A 368 11.66 -17.44 -2.92
N ASN A 369 12.74 -16.84 -3.42
CA ASN A 369 13.88 -16.39 -2.63
C ASN A 369 13.79 -14.93 -2.18
N LYS A 370 12.59 -14.37 -2.14
CA LYS A 370 12.36 -12.99 -1.77
C LYS A 370 11.56 -12.89 -0.47
N MET A 371 11.77 -11.82 0.31
CA MET A 371 10.95 -11.52 1.47
C MET A 371 10.79 -10.02 1.66
N ARG A 372 9.62 -9.62 2.22
CA ARG A 372 9.36 -8.26 2.64
C ARG A 372 9.65 -8.12 4.13
N LEU A 373 10.43 -7.08 4.47
CA LEU A 373 10.72 -6.65 5.82
C LEU A 373 10.12 -5.26 6.06
N ASN A 374 9.35 -5.11 7.13
CA ASN A 374 8.89 -3.82 7.62
C ASN A 374 9.90 -3.28 8.61
N PHE A 375 10.32 -2.03 8.46
CA PHE A 375 11.26 -1.36 9.37
C PHE A 375 10.61 -0.31 10.28
N THR A 376 9.29 -0.09 10.16
CA THR A 376 8.62 1.04 10.84
C THR A 376 8.02 0.69 12.19
N HIS A 377 7.57 -0.55 12.36
CA HIS A 377 6.84 -1.00 13.56
C HIS A 377 7.78 -1.49 14.68
N THR A 378 8.87 -2.16 14.31
CA THR A 378 9.80 -2.73 15.29
C THR A 378 10.62 -1.63 15.97
N PRO A 379 10.67 -1.59 17.31
CA PRO A 379 11.54 -0.66 18.04
C PRO A 379 13.00 -0.79 17.60
N PRO A 380 13.76 0.32 17.51
CA PRO A 380 15.13 0.29 17.00
C PRO A 380 16.04 -0.70 17.71
N GLU A 381 15.95 -0.83 19.02
CA GLU A 381 16.75 -1.75 19.84
C GLU A 381 16.49 -3.23 19.55
N LEU A 382 15.34 -3.57 18.98
CA LEU A 382 15.00 -4.95 18.60
C LEU A 382 15.39 -5.30 17.15
N ILE A 383 15.75 -4.33 16.30
CA ILE A 383 16.13 -4.58 14.91
C ILE A 383 17.38 -5.47 14.81
N PRO A 384 18.48 -5.23 15.55
CA PRO A 384 19.63 -6.13 15.54
C PRO A 384 19.28 -7.55 16.00
N VAL A 385 18.44 -7.66 17.03
CA VAL A 385 17.98 -8.96 17.55
C VAL A 385 17.16 -9.71 16.50
N ALA A 386 16.28 -9.01 15.77
CA ALA A 386 15.50 -9.62 14.69
C ALA A 386 16.38 -10.18 13.58
N VAL A 387 17.42 -9.44 13.17
CA VAL A 387 18.37 -9.91 12.14
C VAL A 387 19.20 -11.10 12.61
N GLN A 388 19.66 -11.10 13.88
CA GLN A 388 20.34 -12.26 14.47
C GLN A 388 19.45 -13.51 14.53
N ARG A 389 18.17 -13.36 14.86
CA ARG A 389 17.19 -14.45 14.86
C ARG A 389 16.94 -14.98 13.44
N LEU A 390 16.92 -14.09 12.45
CA LEU A 390 16.80 -14.48 11.04
C LEU A 390 18.03 -15.24 10.54
N GLU A 391 19.25 -14.85 10.96
CA GLU A 391 20.48 -15.59 10.67
C GLU A 391 20.43 -17.01 11.22
N LYS A 392 20.01 -17.19 12.48
CA LYS A 392 19.83 -18.53 13.08
C LYS A 392 18.89 -19.40 12.26
N ALA A 393 17.77 -18.84 11.82
CA ALA A 393 16.80 -19.55 10.98
C ALA A 393 17.41 -19.96 9.61
N LEU A 394 18.21 -19.09 9.00
CA LEU A 394 18.92 -19.37 7.76
C LEU A 394 19.96 -20.50 7.92
N VAL A 395 20.70 -20.50 9.02
CA VAL A 395 21.66 -21.59 9.33
C VAL A 395 20.91 -22.91 9.46
N GLN A 396 19.86 -22.96 10.27
CA GLN A 396 19.03 -24.17 10.44
C GLN A 396 18.44 -24.65 9.10
N TRP A 397 17.95 -23.73 8.27
CA TRP A 397 17.42 -24.10 6.96
C TRP A 397 18.49 -24.77 6.08
N ARG A 398 19.72 -24.25 6.04
CA ARG A 398 20.86 -24.83 5.30
C ARG A 398 21.25 -26.21 5.83
N GLU A 399 21.29 -26.40 7.15
CA GLU A 399 21.57 -27.68 7.80
C GLU A 399 20.53 -28.74 7.42
N ASN A 400 19.23 -28.37 7.47
CA ASN A 400 18.14 -29.25 7.09
C ASN A 400 18.22 -29.67 5.60
N GLN A 401 18.61 -28.77 4.71
CA GLN A 401 18.79 -29.09 3.27
C GLN A 401 19.99 -30.02 3.04
N SER A 402 21.06 -29.88 3.81
CA SER A 402 22.24 -30.75 3.71
C SER A 402 21.92 -32.21 4.12
N THR A 403 21.11 -32.37 5.17
CA THR A 403 20.67 -33.68 5.67
C THR A 403 19.73 -34.41 4.71
N VAL A 404 18.89 -33.68 3.97
CA VAL A 404 17.96 -34.28 2.98
C VAL A 404 18.68 -34.73 1.70
N ARG A 405 19.86 -34.15 1.38
CA ARG A 405 20.65 -34.49 0.20
C ARG A 405 21.68 -35.60 0.43
N SER A 406 21.93 -35.98 1.69
CA SER A 406 22.77 -37.09 2.10
C SER A 406 21.96 -38.38 2.25
#